data_b52907d711e851ed1c3b590097e1f4cb
#
_entry.id   b52907d711e851ed1c3b590097e1f4cb
#
_cell.length_a   1.000
_cell.length_b   1.000
_cell.length_c   1.000
_cell.angle_alpha   90.00
_cell.angle_beta   90.00
_cell.angle_gamma   90.00
#
_symmetry.space_group_name_H-M   'P 1'
#
loop_
_entity.id
_entity.type
_entity.pdbx_description
1 polymer ?
#
loop_
_entity_poly.entity_id
_entity_poly.type
_entity_poly.pdbx_seq_one_letter_code
_entity_poly.pdbx_strand_id
1 'polypeptide(L)'
;MNYDTLSEHNSDDFWSLLLHTGYLTLDWEKTDEAELSKDGKTNKNVVARIPNLEILGCFDKNIKARFSNVVKKDNLALNIANALLEGKVDYIQDKLGPLLRSFVSVRDTATKAPHENYYHGFLNGIFTNCKDNLGEYHSNYESGDGYADITFKDIDCRKVAIIEIKSASVGSDLVTLSETALSQIEEKNYSEPFMSNRMIQSINAYGIAFAGKNCAVSVKKLK
;
A
#
# COMPACT_ATOMS: atom_id res chain seq x y z
N MET A 1 19.08 2.88 29.02
CA MET A 1 17.69 2.52 28.63
C MET A 1 16.85 2.49 29.88
N ASN A 2 15.90 3.38 30.01
CA ASN A 2 15.00 3.44 31.16
C ASN A 2 13.60 2.99 30.71
N TYR A 3 12.95 2.10 31.45
CA TYR A 3 11.60 1.61 31.09
C TYR A 3 10.55 2.73 31.07
N ASP A 4 10.77 3.79 31.84
CA ASP A 4 9.85 4.93 31.91
C ASP A 4 9.80 5.72 30.59
N THR A 5 10.92 5.77 29.83
CA THR A 5 10.98 6.47 28.53
C THR A 5 10.33 5.69 27.37
N LEU A 6 10.12 4.39 27.50
CA LEU A 6 9.34 3.59 26.56
C LEU A 6 7.85 3.96 26.55
N SER A 7 7.33 4.42 27.70
CA SER A 7 5.94 4.86 27.84
C SER A 7 5.68 6.23 27.16
N GLU A 8 6.72 7.02 26.98
CA GLU A 8 6.66 8.36 26.35
C GLU A 8 6.80 8.34 24.82
N HIS A 9 6.73 7.16 24.18
CA HIS A 9 6.82 6.96 22.72
C HIS A 9 8.12 7.47 22.09
N ASN A 10 9.25 7.40 22.81
CA ASN A 10 10.56 7.73 22.28
C ASN A 10 10.99 6.66 21.26
N SER A 11 11.13 7.05 19.99
CA SER A 11 11.50 6.15 18.89
C SER A 11 12.88 5.51 19.08
N ASP A 12 13.82 6.20 19.70
CA ASP A 12 15.20 5.73 19.85
C ASP A 12 15.30 4.61 20.88
N ASP A 13 14.53 4.69 21.97
CA ASP A 13 14.43 3.63 22.98
C ASP A 13 13.74 2.39 22.42
N PHE A 14 12.74 2.57 21.56
CA PHE A 14 12.07 1.48 20.87
C PHE A 14 13.03 0.70 19.94
N TRP A 15 13.80 1.40 19.10
CA TRP A 15 14.79 0.78 18.23
C TRP A 15 15.91 0.11 19.02
N SER A 16 16.36 0.72 20.10
CA SER A 16 17.35 0.14 21.02
C SER A 16 16.83 -1.14 21.65
N LEU A 17 15.56 -1.19 22.07
CA LEU A 17 14.93 -2.38 22.61
C LEU A 17 14.92 -3.52 21.58
N LEU A 18 14.53 -3.26 20.35
CA LEU A 18 14.49 -4.28 19.30
C LEU A 18 15.88 -4.85 18.98
N LEU A 19 16.93 -4.02 19.03
CA LEU A 19 18.32 -4.46 18.88
C LEU A 19 18.77 -5.31 20.06
N HIS A 20 18.53 -4.88 21.30
CA HIS A 20 18.95 -5.62 22.50
C HIS A 20 18.19 -6.93 22.69
N THR A 21 16.96 -7.03 22.24
CA THR A 21 16.15 -8.26 22.32
C THR A 21 16.35 -9.21 21.13
N GLY A 22 17.18 -8.83 20.14
CA GLY A 22 17.47 -9.67 18.97
C GLY A 22 16.41 -9.66 17.87
N TYR A 23 15.40 -8.80 17.96
CA TYR A 23 14.45 -8.58 16.86
C TYR A 23 15.07 -7.85 15.68
N LEU A 24 16.12 -7.07 15.94
CA LEU A 24 16.97 -6.47 14.92
C LEU A 24 18.45 -6.82 15.16
N THR A 25 19.25 -6.76 14.12
CA THR A 25 20.72 -6.82 14.18
C THR A 25 21.32 -5.71 13.35
N LEU A 26 22.58 -5.36 13.59
CA LEU A 26 23.28 -4.34 12.82
C LEU A 26 23.66 -4.91 11.44
N ASP A 27 23.47 -4.09 10.42
CA ASP A 27 24.01 -4.33 9.09
C ASP A 27 25.39 -3.70 8.98
N TRP A 28 26.43 -4.49 9.29
CA TRP A 28 27.81 -4.03 9.32
C TRP A 28 28.35 -3.65 7.94
N GLU A 29 27.78 -4.19 6.87
CA GLU A 29 28.17 -3.84 5.49
C GLU A 29 27.70 -2.44 5.08
N LYS A 30 26.62 -1.99 5.69
CA LYS A 30 25.99 -0.67 5.41
C LYS A 30 26.21 0.36 6.51
N THR A 31 26.80 -0.06 7.62
CA THR A 31 27.15 0.83 8.73
C THR A 31 28.60 1.25 8.56
N ASP A 32 28.85 2.53 8.27
CA ASP A 32 30.20 3.06 8.11
C ASP A 32 30.98 2.95 9.43
N GLU A 33 31.98 2.06 9.49
CA GLU A 33 32.90 1.90 10.62
C GLU A 33 33.74 3.18 10.88
N ALA A 34 33.92 4.02 9.86
CA ALA A 34 34.76 5.21 9.91
C ALA A 34 34.24 6.30 10.86
N GLU A 35 32.98 6.25 11.25
CA GLU A 35 32.33 7.20 12.15
C GLU A 35 32.16 6.72 13.60
N LEU A 36 32.78 5.65 14.05
CA LEU A 36 32.91 5.33 15.48
C LEU A 36 33.84 6.37 16.14
N SER A 37 33.30 7.58 16.34
CA SER A 37 34.04 8.73 16.72
C SER A 37 34.64 8.63 18.13
N LYS A 38 35.79 9.27 18.26
CA LYS A 38 36.62 9.35 19.46
C LYS A 38 35.98 10.11 20.63
N ASP A 39 34.84 10.78 20.44
CA ASP A 39 34.27 11.74 21.40
C ASP A 39 32.90 11.37 21.99
N GLY A 40 32.42 10.13 21.80
CA GLY A 40 31.20 9.65 22.46
C GLY A 40 29.89 10.38 22.10
N LYS A 41 29.91 11.37 21.19
CA LYS A 41 28.76 12.12 20.70
C LYS A 41 28.66 11.98 19.19
N THR A 42 28.12 10.91 18.69
CA THR A 42 27.90 10.77 17.26
C THR A 42 26.45 10.51 16.95
N ASN A 43 25.86 11.42 16.17
CA ASN A 43 24.67 11.14 15.38
C ASN A 43 25.07 10.16 14.26
N LYS A 44 24.98 8.86 14.55
CA LYS A 44 25.26 7.81 13.55
C LYS A 44 23.98 7.29 12.99
N ASN A 45 23.89 7.28 11.68
CA ASN A 45 22.92 6.47 10.98
C ASN A 45 23.36 5.00 11.02
N VAL A 46 22.99 4.31 12.08
CA VAL A 46 23.19 2.86 12.21
C VAL A 46 22.13 2.17 11.37
N VAL A 47 22.54 1.35 10.42
CA VAL A 47 21.63 0.55 9.63
C VAL A 47 21.32 -0.75 10.36
N ALA A 48 20.06 -0.94 10.73
CA ALA A 48 19.58 -2.17 11.32
C ALA A 48 18.86 -3.04 10.27
N ARG A 49 18.96 -4.35 10.43
CA ARG A 49 18.24 -5.32 9.58
C ARG A 49 17.56 -6.38 10.43
N ILE A 50 16.56 -7.03 9.87
CA ILE A 50 15.92 -8.21 10.46
C ILE A 50 16.91 -9.39 10.34
N PRO A 51 17.24 -10.09 11.47
CA PRO A 51 18.34 -11.04 11.49
C PRO A 51 18.09 -12.32 10.67
N ASN A 52 16.85 -12.79 10.62
CA ASN A 52 16.50 -14.05 9.97
C ASN A 52 15.02 -14.12 9.57
N LEU A 53 14.65 -15.19 8.85
CA LEU A 53 13.28 -15.40 8.35
C LEU A 53 12.26 -15.65 9.45
N GLU A 54 12.66 -16.20 10.60
CA GLU A 54 11.78 -16.43 11.74
C GLU A 54 11.29 -15.10 12.32
N ILE A 55 12.21 -14.19 12.58
CA ILE A 55 11.88 -12.83 13.07
C ILE A 55 11.11 -12.04 12.00
N LEU A 56 11.46 -12.17 10.72
CA LEU A 56 10.69 -11.60 9.63
C LEU A 56 9.24 -12.10 9.66
N GLY A 57 9.03 -13.40 9.87
CA GLY A 57 7.71 -14.00 10.00
C GLY A 57 6.92 -13.45 11.21
N CYS A 58 7.59 -13.19 12.33
CA CYS A 58 6.97 -12.56 13.50
C CYS A 58 6.50 -11.14 13.19
N PHE A 59 7.32 -10.32 12.53
CA PHE A 59 6.93 -8.97 12.12
C PHE A 59 5.77 -9.00 11.13
N ASP A 60 5.87 -9.82 10.09
CA ASP A 60 4.82 -9.96 9.05
C ASP A 60 3.47 -10.36 9.67
N LYS A 61 3.47 -11.36 10.57
CA LYS A 61 2.26 -11.81 11.26
C LYS A 61 1.64 -10.73 12.14
N ASN A 62 2.46 -9.96 12.88
CA ASN A 62 1.98 -8.87 13.72
C ASN A 62 1.45 -7.69 12.91
N ILE A 63 2.13 -7.31 11.82
CA ILE A 63 1.70 -6.25 10.92
C ILE A 63 0.38 -6.65 10.26
N LYS A 64 0.29 -7.87 9.72
CA LYS A 64 -0.93 -8.41 9.10
C LYS A 64 -2.10 -8.45 10.09
N ALA A 65 -1.87 -8.87 11.34
CA ALA A 65 -2.90 -8.90 12.37
C ALA A 65 -3.43 -7.50 12.71
N ARG A 66 -2.54 -6.52 12.89
CA ARG A 66 -2.93 -5.13 13.16
C ARG A 66 -3.69 -4.51 11.98
N PHE A 67 -3.17 -4.69 10.78
CA PHE A 67 -3.80 -4.22 9.55
C PHE A 67 -5.19 -4.84 9.39
N SER A 68 -5.30 -6.17 9.53
CA SER A 68 -6.56 -6.91 9.47
C SER A 68 -7.59 -6.40 10.47
N ASN A 69 -7.18 -6.12 11.71
CA ASN A 69 -8.10 -5.62 12.75
C ASN A 69 -8.70 -4.26 12.40
N VAL A 70 -7.90 -3.36 11.79
CA VAL A 70 -8.39 -2.03 11.40
C VAL A 70 -9.27 -2.12 10.15
N VAL A 71 -8.87 -2.93 9.17
CA VAL A 71 -9.58 -3.06 7.88
C VAL A 71 -10.87 -3.87 8.01
N LYS A 72 -10.92 -4.86 8.92
CA LYS A 72 -12.14 -5.63 9.23
C LYS A 72 -13.15 -4.85 10.08
N LYS A 73 -12.71 -3.82 10.79
CA LYS A 73 -13.61 -2.97 11.55
C LYS A 73 -14.63 -2.34 10.59
N ASP A 74 -15.90 -2.51 10.91
CA ASP A 74 -17.02 -1.96 10.13
C ASP A 74 -17.07 -2.43 8.65
N ASN A 75 -16.48 -3.58 8.31
CA ASN A 75 -16.37 -4.10 6.93
C ASN A 75 -15.72 -3.10 5.95
N LEU A 76 -14.78 -2.28 6.43
CA LEU A 76 -14.22 -1.17 5.67
C LEU A 76 -13.63 -1.60 4.32
N ALA A 77 -12.91 -2.74 4.28
CA ALA A 77 -12.37 -3.29 3.03
C ALA A 77 -13.46 -3.58 2.00
N LEU A 78 -14.51 -4.27 2.44
CA LEU A 78 -15.64 -4.62 1.57
C LEU A 78 -16.40 -3.37 1.12
N ASN A 79 -16.56 -2.38 2.00
CA ASN A 79 -17.22 -1.13 1.66
C ASN A 79 -16.42 -0.33 0.62
N ILE A 80 -15.07 -0.31 0.71
CA ILE A 80 -14.22 0.32 -0.32
C ILE A 80 -14.31 -0.46 -1.64
N ALA A 81 -14.26 -1.80 -1.61
CA ALA A 81 -14.39 -2.63 -2.80
C ALA A 81 -15.75 -2.40 -3.49
N ASN A 82 -16.86 -2.37 -2.74
CA ASN A 82 -18.18 -2.08 -3.28
C ASN A 82 -18.27 -0.67 -3.85
N ALA A 83 -17.65 0.33 -3.20
CA ALA A 83 -17.61 1.69 -3.71
C ALA A 83 -16.87 1.78 -5.06
N LEU A 84 -15.78 1.01 -5.23
CA LEU A 84 -15.06 0.88 -6.52
C LEU A 84 -15.94 0.21 -7.59
N LEU A 85 -16.69 -0.84 -7.24
CA LEU A 85 -17.63 -1.48 -8.18
C LEU A 85 -18.80 -0.58 -8.57
N GLU A 86 -19.11 0.43 -7.75
CA GLU A 86 -20.24 1.35 -7.94
C GLU A 86 -19.84 2.75 -8.47
N GLY A 87 -18.58 3.05 -8.63
CA GLY A 87 -18.11 4.36 -9.13
C GLY A 87 -18.12 5.48 -8.08
N LYS A 88 -18.13 5.18 -6.78
CA LYS A 88 -18.27 6.16 -5.68
C LYS A 88 -16.90 6.75 -5.26
N VAL A 89 -16.32 7.64 -6.08
CA VAL A 89 -14.99 8.21 -5.88
C VAL A 89 -14.82 8.92 -4.55
N ASP A 90 -15.78 9.79 -4.19
CA ASP A 90 -15.68 10.58 -2.95
C ASP A 90 -15.57 9.69 -1.72
N TYR A 91 -16.32 8.58 -1.70
CA TYR A 91 -16.24 7.60 -0.61
C TYR A 91 -14.88 6.93 -0.55
N ILE A 92 -14.34 6.52 -1.70
CA ILE A 92 -13.03 5.86 -1.80
C ILE A 92 -11.94 6.79 -1.27
N GLN A 93 -11.90 8.03 -1.73
CA GLN A 93 -10.92 9.04 -1.33
C GLN A 93 -11.03 9.39 0.16
N ASP A 94 -12.25 9.53 0.69
CA ASP A 94 -12.52 9.76 2.12
C ASP A 94 -12.00 8.60 3.00
N LYS A 95 -12.14 7.36 2.56
CA LYS A 95 -11.70 6.19 3.34
C LYS A 95 -10.22 5.85 3.19
N LEU A 96 -9.63 6.07 2.02
CA LEU A 96 -8.19 5.84 1.81
C LEU A 96 -7.32 6.82 2.61
N GLY A 97 -7.71 8.09 2.71
CA GLY A 97 -6.94 9.11 3.41
C GLY A 97 -6.61 8.76 4.88
N PRO A 98 -7.59 8.41 5.73
CA PRO A 98 -7.34 7.95 7.10
C PRO A 98 -6.49 6.68 7.20
N LEU A 99 -6.69 5.71 6.28
CA LEU A 99 -5.88 4.49 6.23
C LEU A 99 -4.41 4.82 5.92
N LEU A 100 -4.15 5.67 4.93
CA LEU A 100 -2.81 6.12 4.61
C LEU A 100 -2.15 6.82 5.82
N ARG A 101 -2.88 7.68 6.53
CA ARG A 101 -2.36 8.34 7.74
C ARG A 101 -2.03 7.36 8.86
N SER A 102 -2.75 6.26 8.96
CA SER A 102 -2.56 5.26 10.01
C SER A 102 -1.44 4.26 9.71
N PHE A 103 -1.22 3.94 8.44
CA PHE A 103 -0.33 2.84 8.04
C PHE A 103 0.90 3.27 7.25
N VAL A 104 0.88 4.46 6.61
CA VAL A 104 2.02 4.96 5.84
C VAL A 104 2.89 5.85 6.72
N SER A 105 4.16 5.48 6.87
CA SER A 105 5.17 6.33 7.48
C SER A 105 5.85 7.20 6.43
N VAL A 106 6.18 8.45 6.77
CA VAL A 106 7.00 9.30 5.90
C VAL A 106 8.40 8.69 5.66
N ARG A 107 8.87 7.83 6.58
CA ARG A 107 10.14 7.11 6.44
C ARG A 107 10.07 5.94 5.45
N ASP A 108 8.89 5.39 5.17
CA ASP A 108 8.72 4.29 4.22
C ASP A 108 9.01 4.75 2.78
N THR A 109 8.92 6.05 2.51
CA THR A 109 9.24 6.67 1.23
C THR A 109 10.72 7.06 1.08
N ALA A 110 11.56 6.80 2.09
CA ALA A 110 12.99 7.11 2.06
C ALA A 110 13.85 6.05 1.36
N THR A 111 13.25 4.94 0.88
CA THR A 111 13.96 3.87 0.18
C THR A 111 14.09 4.18 -1.32
N LYS A 112 15.14 3.63 -1.97
CA LYS A 112 15.33 3.72 -3.42
C LYS A 112 14.39 2.78 -4.22
N ALA A 113 13.55 1.99 -3.54
CA ALA A 113 12.58 1.11 -4.19
C ALA A 113 11.44 1.94 -4.83
N PRO A 114 10.85 1.48 -5.93
CA PRO A 114 9.69 2.14 -6.51
C PRO A 114 8.57 2.26 -5.48
N HIS A 115 8.17 3.48 -5.16
CA HIS A 115 7.10 3.74 -4.18
C HIS A 115 5.75 3.16 -4.62
N GLU A 116 5.57 2.93 -5.91
CA GLU A 116 4.40 2.32 -6.52
C GLU A 116 4.14 0.91 -5.97
N ASN A 117 5.20 0.08 -5.85
CA ASN A 117 5.11 -1.26 -5.26
C ASN A 117 4.63 -1.24 -3.80
N TYR A 118 4.98 -0.20 -3.05
CA TYR A 118 4.51 -0.03 -1.68
C TYR A 118 3.00 0.19 -1.63
N TYR A 119 2.47 1.12 -2.43
CA TYR A 119 1.04 1.42 -2.47
C TYR A 119 0.23 0.29 -3.09
N HIS A 120 0.79 -0.41 -4.09
CA HIS A 120 0.21 -1.63 -4.63
C HIS A 120 0.06 -2.70 -3.53
N GLY A 121 1.12 -2.96 -2.75
CA GLY A 121 1.06 -3.85 -1.59
C GLY A 121 0.07 -3.41 -0.52
N PHE A 122 -0.05 -2.09 -0.28
CA PHE A 122 -1.02 -1.51 0.65
C PHE A 122 -2.47 -1.78 0.22
N LEU A 123 -2.82 -1.53 -1.05
CA LEU A 123 -4.15 -1.80 -1.58
C LEU A 123 -4.45 -3.31 -1.64
N ASN A 124 -3.48 -4.14 -2.01
CA ASN A 124 -3.59 -5.59 -1.94
C ASN A 124 -3.92 -6.07 -0.52
N GLY A 125 -3.27 -5.47 0.49
CA GLY A 125 -3.56 -5.75 1.89
C GLY A 125 -5.01 -5.43 2.27
N ILE A 126 -5.59 -4.35 1.75
CA ILE A 126 -7.00 -4.02 1.96
C ILE A 126 -7.89 -5.08 1.32
N PHE A 127 -7.75 -5.33 0.01
CA PHE A 127 -8.69 -6.16 -0.74
C PHE A 127 -8.60 -7.64 -0.42
N THR A 128 -7.42 -8.16 -0.07
CA THR A 128 -7.28 -9.56 0.38
C THR A 128 -8.06 -9.86 1.67
N ASN A 129 -8.41 -8.84 2.47
CA ASN A 129 -9.27 -9.01 3.64
C ASN A 129 -10.76 -9.21 3.29
N CYS A 130 -11.18 -8.90 2.07
CA CYS A 130 -12.55 -9.08 1.61
C CYS A 130 -12.66 -9.95 0.34
N LYS A 131 -11.57 -10.58 -0.10
CA LYS A 131 -11.55 -11.36 -1.34
C LYS A 131 -12.61 -12.46 -1.40
N ASP A 132 -12.96 -13.06 -0.26
CA ASP A 132 -13.99 -14.11 -0.19
C ASP A 132 -15.41 -13.57 -0.45
N ASN A 133 -15.57 -12.24 -0.45
CA ASN A 133 -16.81 -11.54 -0.81
C ASN A 133 -16.78 -10.99 -2.24
N LEU A 134 -15.71 -11.26 -3.00
CA LEU A 134 -15.53 -10.88 -4.39
C LEU A 134 -15.63 -12.14 -5.28
N GLY A 135 -16.11 -11.99 -6.49
CA GLY A 135 -16.19 -13.10 -7.45
C GLY A 135 -14.82 -13.51 -7.96
N GLU A 136 -14.00 -12.55 -8.32
CA GLU A 136 -12.62 -12.73 -8.75
C GLU A 136 -11.78 -11.55 -8.24
N TYR A 137 -10.52 -11.84 -7.89
CA TYR A 137 -9.54 -10.84 -7.48
C TYR A 137 -8.16 -11.19 -8.04
N HIS A 138 -7.56 -10.25 -8.74
CA HIS A 138 -6.24 -10.41 -9.33
C HIS A 138 -5.36 -9.20 -9.04
N SER A 139 -4.09 -9.45 -8.81
CA SER A 139 -3.02 -8.47 -8.64
C SER A 139 -1.98 -8.72 -9.74
N ASN A 140 -1.53 -7.67 -10.44
CA ASN A 140 -0.70 -7.74 -11.63
C ASN A 140 -1.32 -8.65 -12.71
N TYR A 141 -2.55 -8.36 -13.06
CA TYR A 141 -3.33 -9.15 -14.03
C TYR A 141 -2.95 -8.81 -15.46
N GLU A 142 -2.53 -9.82 -16.23
CA GLU A 142 -2.29 -9.65 -17.66
C GLU A 142 -3.61 -9.35 -18.37
N SER A 143 -3.73 -8.16 -18.96
CA SER A 143 -4.97 -7.66 -19.55
C SER A 143 -4.66 -6.71 -20.69
N GLY A 144 -5.27 -6.94 -21.85
CA GLY A 144 -4.98 -6.15 -23.05
C GLY A 144 -3.49 -6.20 -23.42
N ASP A 145 -2.89 -5.03 -23.61
CA ASP A 145 -1.50 -4.88 -24.03
C ASP A 145 -0.52 -4.68 -22.84
N GLY A 146 -0.85 -5.19 -21.65
CA GLY A 146 0.00 -5.05 -20.47
C GLY A 146 -0.56 -5.74 -19.22
N TYR A 147 -0.23 -5.17 -18.07
CA TYR A 147 -0.64 -5.69 -16.78
C TYR A 147 -1.34 -4.59 -15.99
N ALA A 148 -2.60 -4.83 -15.62
CA ALA A 148 -3.32 -3.98 -14.68
C ALA A 148 -2.86 -4.27 -13.25
N ASP A 149 -2.65 -3.25 -12.43
CA ASP A 149 -2.16 -3.43 -11.07
C ASP A 149 -3.12 -4.26 -10.22
N ILE A 150 -4.41 -3.90 -10.23
CA ILE A 150 -5.44 -4.64 -9.49
C ILE A 150 -6.72 -4.70 -10.32
N THR A 151 -7.30 -5.89 -10.42
CA THR A 151 -8.63 -6.08 -10.97
C THR A 151 -9.47 -6.97 -10.07
N PHE A 152 -10.76 -6.69 -9.95
CA PHE A 152 -11.69 -7.58 -9.27
C PHE A 152 -13.12 -7.43 -9.77
N LYS A 153 -13.92 -8.44 -9.49
CA LYS A 153 -15.35 -8.50 -9.82
C LYS A 153 -16.19 -8.57 -8.53
N ASP A 154 -17.44 -8.15 -8.63
CA ASP A 154 -18.42 -8.46 -7.60
C ASP A 154 -18.68 -9.97 -7.51
N ILE A 155 -19.36 -10.41 -6.46
CA ILE A 155 -19.60 -11.85 -6.21
C ILE A 155 -20.39 -12.52 -7.34
N ASP A 156 -21.22 -11.76 -8.04
CA ASP A 156 -22.01 -12.25 -9.18
C ASP A 156 -21.26 -12.16 -10.52
N CYS A 157 -20.01 -11.67 -10.52
CA CYS A 157 -19.17 -11.42 -11.70
C CYS A 157 -19.83 -10.53 -12.77
N ARG A 158 -20.65 -9.56 -12.33
CA ARG A 158 -21.37 -8.64 -13.23
C ARG A 158 -20.76 -7.25 -13.29
N LYS A 159 -20.05 -6.84 -12.24
CA LYS A 159 -19.37 -5.55 -12.14
C LYS A 159 -17.86 -5.79 -12.05
N VAL A 160 -17.09 -4.92 -12.69
CA VAL A 160 -15.63 -4.99 -12.71
C VAL A 160 -15.05 -3.66 -12.26
N ALA A 161 -14.05 -3.71 -11.40
CA ALA A 161 -13.16 -2.60 -11.11
C ALA A 161 -11.76 -2.90 -11.65
N ILE A 162 -11.17 -1.95 -12.37
CA ILE A 162 -9.80 -1.99 -12.89
C ILE A 162 -9.06 -0.82 -12.27
N ILE A 163 -7.93 -1.07 -11.63
CA ILE A 163 -7.16 -0.05 -10.91
C ILE A 163 -5.73 -0.02 -11.45
N GLU A 164 -5.28 1.18 -11.78
CA GLU A 164 -3.88 1.51 -12.07
C GLU A 164 -3.37 2.48 -11.01
N ILE A 165 -2.15 2.26 -10.53
CA ILE A 165 -1.54 2.98 -9.42
C ILE A 165 -0.37 3.80 -9.94
N LYS A 166 -0.24 5.03 -9.47
CA LYS A 166 0.95 5.86 -9.67
C LYS A 166 1.39 6.45 -8.35
N SER A 167 2.67 6.70 -8.23
CA SER A 167 3.22 7.37 -7.06
C SER A 167 4.15 8.51 -7.45
N ALA A 168 4.19 9.54 -6.60
CA ALA A 168 5.05 10.69 -6.78
C ALA A 168 5.61 11.19 -5.44
N SER A 169 6.51 12.15 -5.51
CA SER A 169 7.02 12.86 -4.33
C SER A 169 5.93 13.72 -3.68
N VAL A 170 6.05 13.95 -2.38
CA VAL A 170 5.14 14.85 -1.66
C VAL A 170 5.20 16.25 -2.28
N GLY A 171 4.02 16.82 -2.55
CA GLY A 171 3.88 18.13 -3.22
C GLY A 171 3.60 18.04 -4.72
N SER A 172 3.62 16.85 -5.33
CA SER A 172 3.22 16.66 -6.73
C SER A 172 1.71 16.84 -6.93
N ASP A 173 1.31 17.18 -8.14
CA ASP A 173 -0.09 17.20 -8.54
C ASP A 173 -0.63 15.79 -8.70
N LEU A 174 -1.33 15.31 -7.68
CA LEU A 174 -1.89 13.96 -7.65
C LEU A 174 -3.12 13.82 -8.54
N VAL A 175 -3.85 14.90 -8.82
CA VAL A 175 -5.03 14.85 -9.69
C VAL A 175 -4.58 14.51 -11.10
N THR A 176 -3.67 15.29 -11.67
CA THR A 176 -3.09 15.02 -13.00
C THR A 176 -2.43 13.64 -13.06
N LEU A 177 -1.76 13.20 -11.98
CA LEU A 177 -1.13 11.89 -11.94
C LEU A 177 -2.15 10.75 -11.93
N SER A 178 -3.28 10.91 -11.23
CA SER A 178 -4.37 9.93 -11.23
C SER A 178 -5.06 9.83 -12.59
N GLU A 179 -5.20 10.96 -13.30
CA GLU A 179 -5.71 10.98 -14.68
C GLU A 179 -4.73 10.28 -15.63
N THR A 180 -3.43 10.44 -15.45
CA THR A 180 -2.39 9.72 -16.20
C THR A 180 -2.49 8.20 -16.00
N ALA A 181 -2.68 7.77 -14.75
CA ALA A 181 -2.91 6.35 -14.44
C ALA A 181 -4.19 5.83 -15.12
N LEU A 182 -5.25 6.61 -15.09
CA LEU A 182 -6.52 6.27 -15.75
C LEU A 182 -6.36 6.15 -17.27
N SER A 183 -5.61 7.06 -17.88
CA SER A 183 -5.32 7.05 -19.33
C SER A 183 -4.54 5.80 -19.76
N GLN A 184 -3.63 5.32 -18.90
CA GLN A 184 -2.87 4.08 -19.16
C GLN A 184 -3.79 2.85 -19.29
N ILE A 185 -4.89 2.77 -18.52
CA ILE A 185 -5.87 1.67 -18.62
C ILE A 185 -6.48 1.64 -20.03
N GLU A 186 -6.77 2.82 -20.60
CA GLU A 186 -7.35 2.93 -21.94
C GLU A 186 -6.30 2.64 -23.04
N GLU A 187 -5.13 3.26 -22.94
CA GLU A 187 -4.03 3.09 -23.90
C GLU A 187 -3.56 1.63 -24.01
N LYS A 188 -3.60 0.90 -22.87
CA LYS A 188 -3.21 -0.50 -22.78
C LYS A 188 -4.38 -1.47 -22.93
N ASN A 189 -5.58 -0.97 -23.20
CA ASN A 189 -6.79 -1.79 -23.40
C ASN A 189 -7.09 -2.78 -22.28
N TYR A 190 -6.81 -2.41 -21.00
CA TYR A 190 -7.00 -3.32 -19.86
C TYR A 190 -8.46 -3.78 -19.67
N SER A 191 -9.42 -3.09 -20.24
CA SER A 191 -10.83 -3.47 -20.21
C SER A 191 -11.26 -4.48 -21.28
N GLU A 192 -10.43 -4.74 -22.28
CA GLU A 192 -10.78 -5.55 -23.45
C GLU A 192 -11.31 -6.95 -23.09
N PRO A 193 -10.68 -7.73 -22.19
CA PRO A 193 -11.18 -9.06 -21.82
C PRO A 193 -12.57 -9.02 -21.16
N PHE A 194 -12.94 -7.92 -20.54
CA PHE A 194 -14.21 -7.73 -19.84
C PHE A 194 -15.30 -7.16 -20.77
N MET A 195 -14.94 -6.35 -21.74
CA MET A 195 -15.88 -5.70 -22.67
C MET A 195 -16.68 -6.69 -23.51
N SER A 196 -16.03 -7.75 -23.97
CA SER A 196 -16.64 -8.80 -24.80
C SER A 196 -17.58 -9.72 -24.00
N ASN A 197 -17.46 -9.75 -22.68
CA ASN A 197 -18.29 -10.60 -21.83
C ASN A 197 -19.69 -9.99 -21.61
N ARG A 198 -20.73 -10.67 -22.13
CA ARG A 198 -22.13 -10.20 -22.02
C ARG A 198 -22.69 -10.25 -20.60
N MET A 199 -22.12 -11.04 -19.71
CA MET A 199 -22.54 -11.11 -18.30
C MET A 199 -22.12 -9.85 -17.52
N ILE A 200 -21.05 -9.17 -17.94
CA ILE A 200 -20.55 -7.97 -17.30
C ILE A 200 -21.44 -6.78 -17.69
N GLN A 201 -22.03 -6.16 -16.68
CA GLN A 201 -22.98 -5.06 -16.80
C GLN A 201 -22.31 -3.68 -16.63
N SER A 202 -21.23 -3.60 -15.85
CA SER A 202 -20.49 -2.37 -15.66
C SER A 202 -19.00 -2.62 -15.47
N ILE A 203 -18.19 -1.69 -15.98
CA ILE A 203 -16.73 -1.66 -15.82
C ILE A 203 -16.36 -0.25 -15.40
N ASN A 204 -15.78 -0.11 -14.21
CA ASN A 204 -15.23 1.13 -13.71
C ASN A 204 -13.70 1.06 -13.71
N ALA A 205 -13.04 1.98 -14.39
CA ALA A 205 -11.59 2.14 -14.42
C ALA A 205 -11.16 3.25 -13.45
N TYR A 206 -10.10 3.01 -12.70
CA TYR A 206 -9.58 3.93 -11.70
C TYR A 206 -8.10 4.18 -11.89
N GLY A 207 -7.71 5.45 -11.96
CA GLY A 207 -6.35 5.87 -11.70
C GLY A 207 -6.24 6.33 -10.24
N ILE A 208 -5.33 5.75 -9.47
CA ILE A 208 -5.10 6.14 -8.08
C ILE A 208 -3.66 6.60 -7.94
N ALA A 209 -3.47 7.87 -7.61
CA ALA A 209 -2.17 8.48 -7.39
C ALA A 209 -1.89 8.68 -5.89
N PHE A 210 -0.66 8.41 -5.47
CA PHE A 210 -0.22 8.51 -4.09
C PHE A 210 1.04 9.38 -3.94
N ALA A 211 1.09 10.16 -2.86
CA ALA A 211 2.31 10.82 -2.40
C ALA A 211 2.33 10.90 -0.87
N GLY A 212 3.20 10.15 -0.21
CA GLY A 212 3.23 10.04 1.24
C GLY A 212 1.89 9.56 1.80
N LYS A 213 1.20 10.40 2.55
CA LYS A 213 -0.10 10.09 3.19
C LYS A 213 -1.31 10.65 2.42
N ASN A 214 -1.10 11.14 1.21
CA ASN A 214 -2.14 11.71 0.37
C ASN A 214 -2.41 10.82 -0.84
N CYS A 215 -3.65 10.86 -1.33
CA CYS A 215 -4.04 10.22 -2.58
C CYS A 215 -5.04 11.08 -3.35
N ALA A 216 -5.08 10.87 -4.65
CA ALA A 216 -6.15 11.33 -5.53
C ALA A 216 -6.68 10.14 -6.33
N VAL A 217 -7.97 10.16 -6.63
CA VAL A 217 -8.66 9.08 -7.34
C VAL A 217 -9.42 9.68 -8.52
N SER A 218 -9.11 9.21 -9.72
CA SER A 218 -9.87 9.48 -10.93
C SER A 218 -10.62 8.24 -11.38
N VAL A 219 -11.82 8.42 -11.93
CA VAL A 219 -12.66 7.30 -12.40
C VAL A 219 -13.18 7.55 -13.81
N LYS A 220 -13.34 6.47 -14.56
CA LYS A 220 -14.09 6.45 -15.81
C LYS A 220 -14.93 5.18 -15.88
N LYS A 221 -16.21 5.37 -16.18
CA LYS A 221 -17.10 4.26 -16.49
C LYS A 221 -16.87 3.86 -17.94
N LEU A 222 -16.48 2.60 -18.20
CA LEU A 222 -16.19 2.07 -19.53
C LEU A 222 -17.36 1.27 -20.11
N LYS A 223 -18.21 0.72 -19.23
CA LYS A 223 -19.41 -0.02 -19.60
C LYS A 223 -20.53 0.19 -18.58
#